data_d649eb4e9bee073ec72bb6bdbdf66517
#
_entry.id   d649eb4e9bee073ec72bb6bdbdf66517
#
_cell.length_a   1.000
_cell.length_b   1.000
_cell.length_c   1.000
_cell.angle_alpha   90.00
_cell.angle_beta   90.00
_cell.angle_gamma   90.00
#
_symmetry.space_group_name_H-M   'P 1'
#
loop_
_entity.id
_entity.type
_entity.pdbx_description
1 polymer ?
#
loop_
_entity_poly.entity_id
_entity_poly.type
_entity_poly.pdbx_seq_one_letter_code
_entity_poly.pdbx_strand_id
1 'polypeptide(L)'
;MLKGLNPLLGPELLKVLRAMGHGDEIAIVDGNYPADTDAKRLVRMDGHSATDLLDAILSVMPLDEMVPECAFRPAAYLDPNRQEPVFADFEKIIAKWEPKMKLSVLLGADFYNRVKGCYAIVASSERRLYGNIVLKKGVIHP
;
A
#
# COMPACT_ATOMS: atom_id res chain seq x y z
N MET A 1 -10.91 -10.72 18.44
CA MET A 1 -9.70 -9.91 18.22
C MET A 1 -8.46 -10.70 18.63
N LEU A 2 -7.32 -10.43 18.02
CA LEU A 2 -6.04 -11.09 18.35
C LEU A 2 -5.12 -10.15 19.11
N LYS A 3 -4.38 -10.69 20.06
CA LYS A 3 -3.40 -9.90 20.83
C LYS A 3 -2.28 -9.41 19.89
N GLY A 4 -1.86 -8.16 20.08
CA GLY A 4 -0.72 -7.58 19.38
C GLY A 4 -0.99 -7.18 17.92
N LEU A 5 -2.21 -7.32 17.43
CA LEU A 5 -2.59 -6.90 16.09
C LEU A 5 -3.37 -5.59 16.10
N ASN A 6 -3.11 -4.76 15.11
CA ASN A 6 -3.93 -3.58 14.85
C ASN A 6 -5.38 -4.03 14.56
N PRO A 7 -6.40 -3.42 15.18
CA PRO A 7 -7.81 -3.79 14.97
C PRO A 7 -8.29 -3.74 13.51
N LEU A 8 -7.63 -2.98 12.64
CA LEU A 8 -7.95 -2.93 11.20
C LEU A 8 -7.54 -4.20 10.46
N LEU A 9 -6.69 -5.05 11.05
CA LEU A 9 -6.27 -6.32 10.48
C LEU A 9 -7.36 -7.37 10.70
N GLY A 10 -8.46 -7.23 9.96
CA GLY A 10 -9.57 -8.18 9.98
C GLY A 10 -9.27 -9.46 9.20
N PRO A 11 -10.21 -10.44 9.20
CA PRO A 11 -9.96 -11.76 8.61
C PRO A 11 -9.57 -11.74 7.14
N GLU A 12 -10.25 -10.94 6.32
CA GLU A 12 -9.97 -10.87 4.87
C GLU A 12 -8.61 -10.25 4.58
N LEU A 13 -8.25 -9.16 5.27
CA LEU A 13 -6.95 -8.52 5.10
C LEU A 13 -5.82 -9.41 5.59
N LEU A 14 -5.96 -10.04 6.76
CA LEU A 14 -4.97 -10.98 7.29
C LEU A 14 -4.77 -12.19 6.37
N LYS A 15 -5.86 -12.75 5.82
CA LYS A 15 -5.80 -13.84 4.86
C LYS A 15 -4.95 -13.47 3.64
N VAL A 16 -5.20 -12.29 3.07
CA VAL A 16 -4.45 -11.79 1.91
C VAL A 16 -2.99 -11.60 2.26
N LEU A 17 -2.68 -10.87 3.33
CA LEU A 17 -1.29 -10.61 3.74
C LEU A 17 -0.52 -11.90 4.04
N ARG A 18 -1.18 -12.90 4.66
CA ARG A 18 -0.54 -14.18 4.98
C ARG A 18 -0.34 -15.05 3.75
N ALA A 19 -1.25 -14.99 2.76
CA ALA A 19 -1.15 -15.76 1.53
C ALA A 19 -0.11 -15.22 0.56
N MET A 20 0.16 -13.91 0.59
CA MET A 20 1.21 -13.29 -0.22
C MET A 20 2.58 -13.87 0.11
N GLY A 21 3.38 -14.14 -0.92
CA GLY A 21 4.78 -14.54 -0.81
C GLY A 21 5.76 -13.39 -1.01
N HIS A 22 7.05 -13.68 -0.93
CA HIS A 22 8.11 -12.73 -1.23
C HIS A 22 7.97 -12.20 -2.66
N GLY A 23 8.02 -10.89 -2.81
CA GLY A 23 7.91 -10.22 -4.10
C GLY A 23 6.49 -9.94 -4.57
N ASP A 24 5.46 -10.54 -3.95
CA ASP A 24 4.08 -10.16 -4.22
C ASP A 24 3.82 -8.71 -3.79
N GLU A 25 2.95 -8.02 -4.51
CA GLU A 25 2.62 -6.63 -4.24
C GLU A 25 1.16 -6.48 -3.82
N ILE A 26 0.91 -5.51 -2.95
CA ILE A 26 -0.42 -5.10 -2.53
C ILE A 26 -0.58 -3.60 -2.73
N ALA A 27 -1.74 -3.18 -3.27
CA ALA A 27 -2.06 -1.77 -3.41
C ALA A 27 -3.08 -1.35 -2.35
N ILE A 28 -2.90 -0.16 -1.78
CA ILE A 28 -3.93 0.54 -1.02
C ILE A 28 -4.34 1.72 -1.88
N VAL A 29 -5.63 1.83 -2.18
CA VAL A 29 -6.13 2.84 -3.12
C VAL A 29 -7.15 3.75 -2.48
N ASP A 30 -7.23 5.00 -3.00
CA ASP A 30 -8.17 6.00 -2.52
C ASP A 30 -9.64 5.69 -2.90
N GLY A 31 -10.58 6.50 -2.38
CA GLY A 31 -12.01 6.27 -2.58
C GLY A 31 -12.51 6.50 -4.01
N ASN A 32 -11.68 7.07 -4.88
CA ASN A 32 -12.01 7.31 -6.29
C ASN A 32 -11.45 6.23 -7.23
N TYR A 33 -10.56 5.39 -6.73
CA TYR A 33 -9.93 4.36 -7.56
C TYR A 33 -10.92 3.26 -7.95
N PRO A 34 -10.91 2.79 -9.20
CA PRO A 34 -11.81 1.70 -9.65
C PRO A 34 -11.32 0.33 -9.16
N ALA A 35 -11.32 0.13 -7.85
CA ALA A 35 -10.71 -1.04 -7.21
C ALA A 35 -11.38 -2.37 -7.61
N ASP A 36 -12.71 -2.38 -7.70
CA ASP A 36 -13.45 -3.59 -8.08
C ASP A 36 -13.18 -4.00 -9.54
N THR A 37 -12.99 -3.01 -10.42
CA THR A 37 -12.65 -3.26 -11.83
C THR A 37 -11.25 -3.86 -11.99
N ASP A 38 -10.27 -3.37 -11.24
CA ASP A 38 -8.86 -3.67 -11.45
C ASP A 38 -8.33 -4.82 -10.58
N ALA A 39 -9.01 -5.15 -9.47
CA ALA A 39 -8.47 -6.08 -8.51
C ALA A 39 -8.56 -7.55 -8.96
N LYS A 40 -7.45 -8.26 -8.83
CA LYS A 40 -7.44 -9.73 -8.86
C LYS A 40 -8.07 -10.29 -7.60
N ARG A 41 -7.81 -9.66 -6.45
CA ARG A 41 -8.39 -9.92 -5.13
C ARG A 41 -8.69 -8.58 -4.50
N LEU A 42 -9.92 -8.38 -4.09
CA LEU A 42 -10.37 -7.12 -3.50
C LEU A 42 -10.62 -7.29 -2.01
N VAL A 43 -10.03 -6.39 -1.21
CA VAL A 43 -10.35 -6.24 0.22
C VAL A 43 -10.95 -4.85 0.40
N ARG A 44 -12.24 -4.78 0.72
CA ARG A 44 -12.89 -3.50 1.00
C ARG A 44 -12.71 -3.09 2.45
N MET A 45 -12.16 -1.90 2.64
CA MET A 45 -11.94 -1.28 3.95
C MET A 45 -12.61 0.09 4.00
N ASP A 46 -13.89 0.12 3.61
CA ASP A 46 -14.68 1.36 3.60
C ASP A 46 -14.73 1.98 5.00
N GLY A 47 -14.69 3.30 5.06
CA GLY A 47 -14.65 4.05 6.32
C GLY A 47 -13.24 4.29 6.90
N HIS A 48 -12.20 3.68 6.32
CA HIS A 48 -10.82 3.84 6.79
C HIS A 48 -9.97 4.60 5.77
N SER A 49 -9.03 5.40 6.26
CA SER A 49 -8.08 6.13 5.40
C SER A 49 -6.98 5.22 4.87
N ALA A 50 -6.37 5.62 3.75
CA ALA A 50 -5.22 4.89 3.23
C ALA A 50 -4.03 4.89 4.21
N THR A 51 -3.86 5.95 4.98
CA THR A 51 -2.79 6.06 5.97
C THR A 51 -2.99 5.14 7.16
N ASP A 52 -4.21 5.00 7.67
CA ASP A 52 -4.49 4.05 8.75
C ASP A 52 -4.27 2.60 8.31
N LEU A 53 -4.67 2.29 7.07
CA LEU A 53 -4.47 0.96 6.49
C LEU A 53 -3.00 0.67 6.21
N LEU A 54 -2.24 1.66 5.75
CA LEU A 54 -0.79 1.53 5.56
C LEU A 54 -0.09 1.22 6.88
N ASP A 55 -0.42 1.95 7.94
CA ASP A 55 0.15 1.72 9.27
C ASP A 55 -0.18 0.30 9.78
N ALA A 56 -1.42 -0.12 9.63
CA ALA A 56 -1.86 -1.47 10.03
C ALA A 56 -1.13 -2.56 9.23
N ILE A 57 -1.02 -2.44 7.92
CA ILE A 57 -0.35 -3.43 7.06
C ILE A 57 1.13 -3.53 7.37
N LEU A 58 1.83 -2.39 7.48
CA LEU A 58 3.27 -2.39 7.78
C LEU A 58 3.60 -2.86 9.19
N SER A 59 2.64 -2.86 10.11
CA SER A 59 2.85 -3.45 11.44
C SER A 59 3.09 -4.97 11.42
N VAL A 60 2.73 -5.64 10.32
CA VAL A 60 2.84 -7.12 10.20
C VAL A 60 3.52 -7.58 8.91
N MET A 61 3.67 -6.71 7.90
CA MET A 61 4.22 -7.07 6.60
C MET A 61 5.55 -6.36 6.37
N PRO A 62 6.67 -7.09 6.20
CA PRO A 62 7.95 -6.48 5.86
C PRO A 62 7.94 -5.97 4.41
N LEU A 63 8.61 -4.86 4.15
CA LEU A 63 8.93 -4.41 2.79
C LEU A 63 10.18 -5.13 2.26
N ASP A 64 10.25 -5.29 0.94
CA ASP A 64 11.32 -6.02 0.29
C ASP A 64 12.63 -5.22 0.26
N GLU A 65 13.61 -5.63 1.06
CA GLU A 65 14.94 -5.03 1.10
C GLU A 65 15.90 -5.55 0.03
N MET A 66 15.50 -6.59 -0.71
CA MET A 66 16.35 -7.23 -1.72
C MET A 66 16.26 -6.52 -3.09
N VAL A 67 15.41 -5.51 -3.21
CA VAL A 67 15.22 -4.73 -4.44
C VAL A 67 15.47 -3.24 -4.16
N PRO A 68 15.84 -2.45 -5.19
CA PRO A 68 16.08 -1.01 -5.01
C PRO A 68 14.84 -0.23 -4.57
N GLU A 69 13.66 -0.66 -5.00
CA GLU A 69 12.40 0.02 -4.77
C GLU A 69 11.30 -0.97 -4.37
N CYS A 70 10.62 -0.70 -3.25
CA CYS A 70 9.62 -1.61 -2.68
C CYS A 70 8.31 -0.93 -2.27
N ALA A 71 8.23 0.39 -2.39
CA ALA A 71 7.03 1.18 -2.14
C ALA A 71 6.90 2.26 -3.20
N PHE A 72 5.69 2.41 -3.78
CA PHE A 72 5.46 3.27 -4.93
C PHE A 72 4.21 4.10 -4.74
N ARG A 73 4.27 5.38 -5.15
CA ARG A 73 3.12 6.26 -5.26
C ARG A 73 2.98 6.80 -6.69
N PRO A 74 1.80 7.27 -7.08
CA PRO A 74 1.67 7.96 -8.37
C PRO A 74 2.31 9.36 -8.32
N ALA A 75 2.71 9.84 -9.49
CA ALA A 75 3.04 11.25 -9.69
C ALA A 75 1.74 12.06 -9.78
N ALA A 76 1.55 13.01 -8.86
CA ALA A 76 0.38 13.88 -8.89
C ALA A 76 0.44 14.77 -10.15
N TYR A 77 -0.65 14.81 -10.90
CA TYR A 77 -0.77 15.60 -12.15
C TYR A 77 0.40 15.36 -13.13
N LEU A 78 0.90 14.14 -13.21
CA LEU A 78 2.03 13.73 -14.04
C LEU A 78 3.36 14.45 -13.72
N ASP A 79 3.44 15.12 -12.58
CA ASP A 79 4.65 15.79 -12.11
C ASP A 79 5.26 15.00 -10.93
N PRO A 80 6.42 14.32 -11.14
CA PRO A 80 7.05 13.52 -10.09
C PRO A 80 7.55 14.35 -8.90
N ASN A 81 7.76 15.65 -9.10
CA ASN A 81 8.24 16.56 -8.06
C ASN A 81 7.11 17.21 -7.26
N ARG A 82 5.85 17.08 -7.73
CA ARG A 82 4.71 17.65 -7.03
C ARG A 82 4.46 16.90 -5.73
N GLN A 83 4.37 17.64 -4.63
CA GLN A 83 4.05 17.12 -3.31
C GLN A 83 2.55 17.25 -3.04
N GLU A 84 1.99 16.22 -2.45
CA GLU A 84 0.62 16.21 -1.91
C GLU A 84 0.70 15.82 -0.42
N PRO A 85 -0.19 16.34 0.44
CA PRO A 85 -0.12 16.05 1.88
C PRO A 85 -0.09 14.56 2.24
N VAL A 86 -0.80 13.74 1.47
CA VAL A 86 -0.86 12.29 1.70
C VAL A 86 0.50 11.62 1.48
N PHE A 87 1.36 12.16 0.61
CA PHE A 87 2.68 11.59 0.35
C PHE A 87 3.61 11.73 1.55
N ALA A 88 3.59 12.89 2.20
CA ALA A 88 4.36 13.11 3.42
C ALA A 88 3.91 12.15 4.54
N ASP A 89 2.61 11.90 4.66
CA ASP A 89 2.09 10.94 5.63
C ASP A 89 2.52 9.50 5.30
N PHE A 90 2.51 9.11 4.02
CA PHE A 90 3.03 7.80 3.60
C PHE A 90 4.51 7.63 3.94
N GLU A 91 5.33 8.62 3.63
CA GLU A 91 6.77 8.62 3.95
C GLU A 91 7.01 8.47 5.46
N LYS A 92 6.25 9.19 6.27
CA LYS A 92 6.34 9.14 7.73
C LYS A 92 5.99 7.76 8.28
N ILE A 93 4.96 7.13 7.75
CA ILE A 93 4.55 5.79 8.17
C ILE A 93 5.57 4.74 7.74
N ILE A 94 6.08 4.83 6.50
CA ILE A 94 7.15 3.94 6.04
C ILE A 94 8.38 4.08 6.94
N ALA A 95 8.80 5.31 7.25
CA ALA A 95 9.95 5.55 8.12
C ALA A 95 9.77 4.98 9.54
N LYS A 96 8.54 4.94 10.04
CA LYS A 96 8.21 4.35 11.35
C LYS A 96 8.49 2.83 11.40
N TRP A 97 8.12 2.11 10.34
CA TRP A 97 8.17 0.64 10.30
C TRP A 97 9.41 0.11 9.57
N GLU A 98 9.82 0.82 8.51
CA GLU A 98 10.90 0.42 7.61
C GLU A 98 11.81 1.62 7.32
N PRO A 99 12.61 2.07 8.30
CA PRO A 99 13.36 3.35 8.22
C PRO A 99 14.39 3.40 7.09
N LYS A 100 14.80 2.26 6.55
CA LYS A 100 15.73 2.17 5.42
C LYS A 100 15.06 2.28 4.06
N MET A 101 13.72 2.15 4.00
CA MET A 101 12.97 2.14 2.75
C MET A 101 12.51 3.53 2.36
N LYS A 102 12.35 3.74 1.06
CA LYS A 102 11.92 5.01 0.47
C LYS A 102 10.64 4.81 -0.32
N LEU A 103 9.86 5.87 -0.41
CA LEU A 103 8.69 5.94 -1.28
C LEU A 103 9.13 6.43 -2.65
N SER A 104 9.01 5.58 -3.67
CA SER A 104 9.36 5.88 -5.05
C SER A 104 8.14 6.40 -5.81
N VAL A 105 8.39 7.17 -6.87
CA VAL A 105 7.35 7.78 -7.71
C VAL A 105 7.29 7.06 -9.05
N LEU A 106 6.07 6.72 -9.48
CA LEU A 106 5.80 6.21 -10.83
C LEU A 106 4.88 7.16 -11.60
N LEU A 107 5.22 7.40 -12.86
CA LEU A 107 4.44 8.27 -13.73
C LEU A 107 3.23 7.54 -14.33
N GLY A 108 2.09 8.23 -14.36
CA GLY A 108 0.94 7.89 -15.18
C GLY A 108 0.59 6.41 -15.24
N ALA A 109 0.62 5.87 -16.45
CA ALA A 109 0.24 4.48 -16.70
C ALA A 109 1.11 3.45 -15.99
N ASP A 110 2.37 3.75 -15.69
CA ASP A 110 3.27 2.82 -15.00
C ASP A 110 2.76 2.50 -13.60
N PHE A 111 2.25 3.51 -12.89
CA PHE A 111 1.65 3.29 -11.56
C PHE A 111 0.37 2.45 -11.67
N TYR A 112 -0.56 2.82 -12.53
CA TYR A 112 -1.86 2.14 -12.65
C TYR A 112 -1.70 0.70 -13.18
N ASN A 113 -0.78 0.46 -14.11
CA ASN A 113 -0.46 -0.89 -14.57
C ASN A 113 0.13 -1.74 -13.44
N ARG A 114 0.94 -1.14 -12.58
CA ARG A 114 1.48 -1.82 -11.40
C ARG A 114 0.37 -2.21 -10.42
N VAL A 115 -0.59 -1.33 -10.16
CA VAL A 115 -1.76 -1.64 -9.32
C VAL A 115 -2.54 -2.83 -9.88
N LYS A 116 -2.81 -2.85 -11.19
CA LYS A 116 -3.50 -3.97 -11.86
C LYS A 116 -2.75 -5.30 -11.75
N GLY A 117 -1.42 -5.24 -11.64
CA GLY A 117 -0.56 -6.41 -11.44
C GLY A 117 -0.47 -6.91 -10.01
N CYS A 118 -0.98 -6.18 -9.03
CA CYS A 118 -0.89 -6.54 -7.63
C CYS A 118 -1.62 -7.85 -7.29
N TYR A 119 -1.12 -8.56 -6.29
CA TYR A 119 -1.79 -9.74 -5.72
C TYR A 119 -3.19 -9.38 -5.21
N ALA A 120 -3.32 -8.24 -4.55
CA ALA A 120 -4.59 -7.73 -4.05
C ALA A 120 -4.63 -6.20 -4.07
N ILE A 121 -5.84 -5.65 -4.09
CA ILE A 121 -6.11 -4.22 -3.89
C ILE A 121 -6.96 -4.06 -2.64
N VAL A 122 -6.53 -3.17 -1.75
CA VAL A 122 -7.26 -2.73 -0.56
C VAL A 122 -7.94 -1.41 -0.89
N ALA A 123 -9.26 -1.42 -0.98
CA ALA A 123 -10.05 -0.22 -1.24
C ALA A 123 -10.31 0.53 0.06
N SER A 124 -9.82 1.75 0.16
CA SER A 124 -10.02 2.65 1.31
C SER A 124 -11.11 3.69 1.05
N SER A 125 -11.44 4.44 2.07
CA SER A 125 -12.23 5.68 1.95
C SER A 125 -11.36 6.93 2.01
N GLU A 126 -10.10 6.84 1.58
CA GLU A 126 -9.21 8.00 1.50
C GLU A 126 -9.80 9.05 0.56
N ARG A 127 -9.95 10.26 1.07
CA ARG A 127 -10.58 11.38 0.34
C ARG A 127 -9.57 12.24 -0.41
N ARG A 128 -8.31 12.20 0.00
CA ARG A 128 -7.24 12.99 -0.64
C ARG A 128 -6.88 12.41 -1.99
N LEU A 129 -6.74 13.28 -2.99
CA LEU A 129 -6.36 12.88 -4.34
C LEU A 129 -4.96 12.23 -4.31
N TYR A 130 -4.76 11.26 -5.18
CA TYR A 130 -3.52 10.48 -5.30
C TYR A 130 -3.14 9.68 -4.05
N GLY A 131 -4.08 9.45 -3.15
CA GLY A 131 -3.90 8.66 -1.94
C GLY A 131 -3.74 7.16 -2.20
N ASN A 132 -2.88 6.81 -3.15
CA ASN A 132 -2.65 5.44 -3.62
C ASN A 132 -1.20 5.05 -3.37
N ILE A 133 -0.97 3.82 -2.94
CA ILE A 133 0.36 3.30 -2.69
C ILE A 133 0.42 1.80 -3.01
N VAL A 134 1.53 1.35 -3.61
CA VAL A 134 1.84 -0.06 -3.84
C VAL A 134 3.02 -0.46 -2.96
N LEU A 135 2.92 -1.61 -2.33
CA LEU A 135 3.92 -2.17 -1.42
C LEU A 135 4.35 -3.54 -1.91
N LYS A 136 5.66 -3.78 -1.99
CA LYS A 136 6.23 -5.10 -2.29
C LYS A 136 6.61 -5.81 -1.00
N LYS A 137 6.05 -7.01 -0.80
CA LYS A 137 6.30 -7.83 0.38
C LYS A 137 7.71 -8.42 0.35
N GLY A 138 8.42 -8.23 1.45
CA GLY A 138 9.74 -8.78 1.69
C GLY A 138 9.73 -10.10 2.46
N VAL A 139 10.84 -10.36 3.13
CA VAL A 139 11.07 -11.56 3.94
C VAL A 139 11.33 -11.19 5.39
N ILE A 140 11.06 -12.12 6.29
CA ILE A 140 11.48 -12.05 7.69
C ILE A 140 12.65 -13.01 7.85
N HIS A 141 13.79 -12.48 8.27
CA HIS A 141 14.97 -13.30 8.52
C HIS A 141 14.83 -14.04 9.84
N PRO A 142 15.37 -15.28 9.94
CA PRO A 142 15.33 -16.09 11.16
C PRO A 142 16.17 -15.50 12.28
#